data_db31c6a645cee49b80ef3e43ef5dbd5b
#
_entry.id   db31c6a645cee49b80ef3e43ef5dbd5b
#
_cell.length_a   1.000
_cell.length_b   1.000
_cell.length_c   1.000
_cell.angle_alpha   90.00
_cell.angle_beta   90.00
_cell.angle_gamma   90.00
#
_symmetry.space_group_name_H-M   'P 1'
#
loop_
_entity.id
_entity.type
_entity.pdbx_description
1 polymer ?
#
loop_
_entity_poly.entity_id
_entity_poly.type
_entity_poly.pdbx_seq_one_letter_code
_entity_poly.pdbx_strand_id
1 'polypeptide(L)'
;MGGLCGIISEQPCAVDLFYGTDYNSHLGTKRAGLATYEKDCGFFRGIHNLENAYFRSCFEDELEKFIGNSGIGVISDTDAQPMLVNSHLGRFAIATVAKVNNAEELAHKFLAQGMYLTEFSSGIINITELISLLIVRGKDFVEGIENVYREVKGSCSILILTEDGIIAARDAWGRTPLVLGKKDGAMAVTSESTAFANLGYKTEAYIGPGEIVRLRANGYEQLRKPNPRKQVCSFLWVYYGFPTSCYEGRNVEETRFNCGKAMGEQDTVCADCACGVPDSGIGMAVGYAAGRGIPYMRTVAKYTPTWARSFMPSNQTTRNLVAKMKLIPNRDMLEGKKVLMCDDSIVRGTQLSNNAQSLRELGAAEVHMRIACPPLVYACPFVNFSASKNYLELITRRIIKEWDDEEHLAEYATTGTPQYERMVEEIRRRLNLDSLKYTTIETLVKSIGIPQEDICLHCFNGSSAFTLEEENR
;
A
#
# COMPACT_ATOMS: atom_id res chain seq x y z
N MET A 1 0.25 0.88 -5.06
CA MET A 1 0.69 -0.45 -4.56
C MET A 1 -0.16 -1.48 -5.30
N GLY A 2 -0.50 -2.57 -4.81
CA GLY A 2 -1.43 -3.57 -5.34
C GLY A 2 -1.74 -4.55 -4.24
N GLY A 3 -2.68 -5.47 -4.46
CA GLY A 3 -3.07 -6.48 -3.51
C GLY A 3 -3.26 -7.84 -4.16
N LEU A 4 -2.82 -8.88 -3.48
CA LEU A 4 -2.88 -10.28 -3.91
C LEU A 4 -3.87 -11.04 -3.04
N CYS A 5 -4.57 -12.00 -3.62
CA CYS A 5 -5.38 -12.98 -2.93
C CYS A 5 -5.22 -14.34 -3.62
N GLY A 6 -5.03 -15.41 -2.86
CA GLY A 6 -5.03 -16.79 -3.35
C GLY A 6 -5.88 -17.65 -2.42
N ILE A 7 -6.72 -18.50 -2.98
CA ILE A 7 -7.60 -19.41 -2.25
C ILE A 7 -7.43 -20.82 -2.81
N ILE A 8 -7.27 -21.79 -1.93
CA ILE A 8 -7.32 -23.21 -2.26
C ILE A 8 -8.18 -23.94 -1.24
N SER A 9 -9.12 -24.75 -1.71
CA SER A 9 -10.18 -25.33 -0.90
C SER A 9 -10.53 -26.75 -1.37
N GLU A 10 -11.16 -27.53 -0.53
CA GLU A 10 -11.82 -28.78 -0.89
C GLU A 10 -13.15 -28.57 -1.64
N GLN A 11 -13.69 -27.34 -1.56
CA GLN A 11 -14.93 -26.90 -2.21
C GLN A 11 -14.62 -25.84 -3.27
N PRO A 12 -15.56 -25.48 -4.16
CA PRO A 12 -15.37 -24.41 -5.13
C PRO A 12 -14.92 -23.11 -4.48
N CYS A 13 -13.83 -22.50 -4.96
CA CYS A 13 -13.18 -21.35 -4.33
C CYS A 13 -13.63 -19.99 -4.85
N ALA A 14 -14.44 -19.93 -5.91
CA ALA A 14 -14.72 -18.68 -6.65
C ALA A 14 -15.28 -17.56 -5.79
N VAL A 15 -16.19 -17.84 -4.87
CA VAL A 15 -16.82 -16.84 -3.99
C VAL A 15 -15.81 -16.26 -3.01
N ASP A 16 -15.02 -17.12 -2.34
CA ASP A 16 -13.98 -16.68 -1.41
C ASP A 16 -12.89 -15.89 -2.13
N LEU A 17 -12.50 -16.32 -3.34
CA LEU A 17 -11.52 -15.63 -4.16
C LEU A 17 -12.00 -14.25 -4.60
N PHE A 18 -13.27 -14.15 -5.04
CA PHE A 18 -13.90 -12.90 -5.45
C PHE A 18 -13.90 -11.89 -4.31
N TYR A 19 -14.48 -12.24 -3.17
CA TYR A 19 -14.53 -11.33 -2.02
C TYR A 19 -13.15 -11.09 -1.41
N GLY A 20 -12.30 -12.11 -1.32
CA GLY A 20 -10.91 -11.97 -0.84
C GLY A 20 -10.11 -11.00 -1.68
N THR A 21 -10.31 -10.99 -3.01
CA THR A 21 -9.69 -10.02 -3.91
C THR A 21 -10.30 -8.63 -3.77
N ASP A 22 -11.64 -8.53 -3.68
CA ASP A 22 -12.35 -7.26 -3.50
C ASP A 22 -11.89 -6.51 -2.24
N TYR A 23 -11.62 -7.21 -1.14
CA TYR A 23 -11.08 -6.60 0.08
C TYR A 23 -9.71 -5.92 -0.09
N ASN A 24 -9.00 -6.20 -1.17
CA ASN A 24 -7.77 -5.50 -1.55
C ASN A 24 -8.00 -4.29 -2.49
N SER A 25 -9.25 -3.94 -2.83
CA SER A 25 -9.58 -2.90 -3.82
C SER A 25 -9.08 -1.50 -3.46
N HIS A 26 -8.81 -1.21 -2.19
CA HIS A 26 -8.24 0.07 -1.75
C HIS A 26 -6.73 0.17 -2.05
N LEU A 27 -6.03 -0.94 -2.35
CA LEU A 27 -4.59 -0.99 -2.65
C LEU A 27 -4.24 -0.66 -4.10
N GLY A 28 -5.22 -0.67 -5.02
CA GLY A 28 -4.99 -0.35 -6.42
C GLY A 28 -6.25 0.15 -7.11
N THR A 29 -6.09 0.84 -8.25
CA THR A 29 -7.18 1.59 -8.89
C THR A 29 -7.28 1.40 -10.39
N LYS A 30 -6.36 0.65 -11.02
CA LYS A 30 -6.32 0.60 -12.47
C LYS A 30 -6.83 -0.71 -13.05
N ARG A 31 -6.42 -1.83 -12.50
CA ARG A 31 -6.74 -3.15 -13.06
C ARG A 31 -7.03 -4.15 -11.95
N ALA A 32 -7.83 -5.15 -12.28
CA ALA A 32 -8.01 -6.33 -11.46
C ALA A 32 -8.09 -7.57 -12.34
N GLY A 33 -7.76 -8.72 -11.77
CA GLY A 33 -7.92 -9.99 -12.45
C GLY A 33 -8.05 -11.15 -11.49
N LEU A 34 -8.74 -12.17 -11.97
CA LEU A 34 -8.91 -13.45 -11.32
C LEU A 34 -8.43 -14.56 -12.26
N ALA A 35 -7.84 -15.60 -11.69
CA ALA A 35 -7.61 -16.86 -12.39
C ALA A 35 -7.94 -18.01 -11.45
N THR A 36 -8.66 -19.03 -11.97
CA THR A 36 -8.94 -20.29 -11.25
C THR A 36 -8.42 -21.47 -12.06
N TYR A 37 -8.25 -22.59 -11.38
CA TYR A 37 -7.85 -23.85 -12.00
C TYR A 37 -8.83 -24.96 -11.61
N GLU A 38 -9.29 -25.69 -12.61
CA GLU A 38 -10.08 -26.91 -12.47
C GLU A 38 -9.38 -28.06 -13.24
N LYS A 39 -9.25 -29.22 -12.56
CA LYS A 39 -8.44 -30.34 -13.05
C LYS A 39 -8.77 -30.79 -14.47
N ASP A 40 -10.05 -30.90 -14.81
CA ASP A 40 -10.49 -31.42 -16.09
C ASP A 40 -10.69 -30.35 -17.15
N CYS A 41 -10.72 -29.07 -16.78
CA CYS A 41 -11.00 -27.94 -17.65
C CYS A 41 -9.81 -27.02 -17.87
N GLY A 42 -8.83 -27.02 -16.93
CA GLY A 42 -7.66 -26.15 -16.97
C GLY A 42 -7.87 -24.80 -16.29
N PHE A 43 -7.26 -23.76 -16.85
CA PHE A 43 -7.27 -22.41 -16.28
C PHE A 43 -8.37 -21.53 -16.86
N PHE A 44 -9.08 -20.81 -16.00
CA PHE A 44 -10.00 -19.72 -16.34
C PHE A 44 -9.41 -18.41 -15.91
N ARG A 45 -9.56 -17.35 -16.71
CA ARG A 45 -9.00 -16.03 -16.42
C ARG A 45 -9.93 -14.91 -16.85
N GLY A 46 -10.11 -13.90 -16.01
CA GLY A 46 -10.73 -12.61 -16.35
C GLY A 46 -9.88 -11.46 -15.88
N ILE A 47 -9.77 -10.40 -16.68
CA ILE A 47 -9.04 -9.17 -16.34
C ILE A 47 -9.88 -7.97 -16.74
N HIS A 48 -10.02 -7.00 -15.84
CA HIS A 48 -10.81 -5.79 -16.05
C HIS A 48 -10.04 -4.52 -15.70
N ASN A 49 -10.42 -3.42 -16.38
CA ASN A 49 -9.97 -2.08 -16.05
C ASN A 49 -10.89 -1.52 -14.94
N LEU A 50 -10.29 -1.04 -13.84
CA LEU A 50 -11.00 -0.46 -12.69
C LEU A 50 -11.02 1.06 -12.69
N GLU A 51 -10.45 1.72 -13.71
CA GLU A 51 -10.37 3.19 -13.71
C GLU A 51 -11.76 3.86 -13.70
N ASN A 52 -12.77 3.20 -14.27
CA ASN A 52 -14.13 3.72 -14.39
C ASN A 52 -15.20 2.80 -13.78
N ALA A 53 -14.81 1.73 -13.10
CA ALA A 53 -15.75 0.76 -12.51
C ALA A 53 -15.18 0.18 -11.21
N TYR A 54 -16.06 -0.27 -10.34
CA TYR A 54 -15.68 -1.01 -9.14
C TYR A 54 -15.40 -2.47 -9.46
N PHE A 55 -14.54 -3.11 -8.68
CA PHE A 55 -14.21 -4.53 -8.83
C PHE A 55 -15.47 -5.41 -8.91
N ARG A 56 -16.40 -5.26 -7.97
CA ARG A 56 -17.65 -6.05 -7.95
C ARG A 56 -18.43 -5.91 -9.24
N SER A 57 -18.63 -4.70 -9.72
CA SER A 57 -19.40 -4.44 -10.96
C SER A 57 -18.76 -5.05 -12.20
N CYS A 58 -17.45 -5.32 -12.17
CA CYS A 58 -16.75 -5.92 -13.29
C CYS A 58 -16.83 -7.45 -13.30
N PHE A 59 -16.84 -8.07 -12.12
CA PHE A 59 -16.68 -9.53 -11.99
C PHE A 59 -17.94 -10.26 -11.54
N GLU A 60 -18.95 -9.58 -10.98
CA GLU A 60 -20.15 -10.22 -10.41
C GLU A 60 -20.91 -11.04 -11.43
N ASP A 61 -21.13 -10.50 -12.65
CA ASP A 61 -21.82 -11.19 -13.75
C ASP A 61 -20.97 -12.33 -14.38
N GLU A 62 -19.67 -12.37 -14.09
CA GLU A 62 -18.74 -13.36 -14.61
C GLU A 62 -18.38 -14.44 -13.59
N LEU A 63 -18.84 -14.34 -12.36
CA LEU A 63 -18.39 -15.19 -11.26
C LEU A 63 -18.59 -16.69 -11.55
N GLU A 64 -19.68 -17.06 -12.24
CA GLU A 64 -19.98 -18.43 -12.62
C GLU A 64 -18.98 -19.04 -13.62
N LYS A 65 -18.17 -18.20 -14.31
CA LYS A 65 -17.12 -18.67 -15.24
C LYS A 65 -15.86 -19.14 -14.50
N PHE A 66 -15.69 -18.71 -13.24
CA PHE A 66 -14.54 -19.08 -12.42
C PHE A 66 -14.83 -20.36 -11.65
N ILE A 67 -14.63 -21.50 -12.30
CA ILE A 67 -14.81 -22.82 -11.68
C ILE A 67 -13.48 -23.33 -11.11
N GLY A 68 -13.56 -24.28 -10.18
CA GLY A 68 -12.42 -24.96 -9.58
C GLY A 68 -12.24 -24.68 -8.10
N ASN A 69 -11.29 -25.39 -7.52
CA ASN A 69 -11.02 -25.42 -6.09
C ASN A 69 -9.80 -24.58 -5.68
N SER A 70 -9.10 -24.02 -6.66
CA SER A 70 -7.95 -23.15 -6.43
C SER A 70 -7.96 -21.95 -7.36
N GLY A 71 -7.50 -20.80 -6.86
CA GLY A 71 -7.45 -19.58 -7.66
C GLY A 71 -6.60 -18.49 -7.06
N ILE A 72 -6.18 -17.54 -7.90
CA ILE A 72 -5.47 -16.33 -7.51
C ILE A 72 -6.19 -15.10 -8.06
N GLY A 73 -6.17 -14.03 -7.27
CA GLY A 73 -6.72 -12.74 -7.65
C GLY A 73 -5.74 -11.60 -7.36
N VAL A 74 -5.89 -10.51 -8.08
CA VAL A 74 -5.01 -9.35 -7.96
C VAL A 74 -5.74 -8.05 -8.22
N ILE A 75 -5.41 -7.04 -7.42
CA ILE A 75 -5.69 -5.63 -7.69
C ILE A 75 -4.35 -4.98 -8.04
N SER A 76 -4.26 -4.25 -9.15
CA SER A 76 -3.00 -3.71 -9.68
C SER A 76 -3.13 -2.26 -10.11
N ASP A 77 -2.05 -1.49 -9.94
CA ASP A 77 -1.90 -0.13 -10.48
C ASP A 77 -1.05 -0.11 -11.77
N THR A 78 -0.60 -1.26 -12.23
CA THR A 78 0.32 -1.35 -13.37
C THR A 78 -0.23 -2.29 -14.44
N ASP A 79 -0.02 -3.57 -14.28
CA ASP A 79 -0.10 -4.56 -15.33
C ASP A 79 -1.47 -5.24 -15.44
N ALA A 80 -1.78 -5.70 -16.63
CA ALA A 80 -2.87 -6.65 -16.86
C ALA A 80 -2.42 -8.04 -16.38
N GLN A 81 -3.04 -8.53 -15.31
CA GLN A 81 -2.71 -9.81 -14.68
C GLN A 81 -3.94 -10.41 -13.96
N PRO A 82 -3.99 -11.73 -13.63
CA PRO A 82 -2.92 -12.72 -13.74
C PRO A 82 -2.53 -13.07 -15.18
N MET A 83 -1.26 -13.44 -15.41
CA MET A 83 -0.79 -13.95 -16.69
C MET A 83 -0.81 -15.48 -16.71
N LEU A 84 -1.23 -16.07 -17.83
CA LEU A 84 -1.12 -17.50 -18.06
C LEU A 84 0.17 -17.80 -18.81
N VAL A 85 0.97 -18.70 -18.27
CA VAL A 85 2.29 -19.08 -18.80
C VAL A 85 2.31 -20.58 -19.08
N ASN A 86 2.90 -20.97 -20.20
CA ASN A 86 3.22 -22.34 -20.54
C ASN A 86 4.73 -22.47 -20.76
N SER A 87 5.39 -23.28 -19.95
CA SER A 87 6.84 -23.43 -19.97
C SER A 87 7.25 -24.87 -19.61
N HIS A 88 8.56 -25.11 -19.50
CA HIS A 88 9.09 -26.38 -19.00
C HIS A 88 8.73 -26.65 -17.51
N LEU A 89 8.30 -25.62 -16.76
CA LEU A 89 7.78 -25.77 -15.39
C LEU A 89 6.29 -26.20 -15.39
N GLY A 90 5.68 -26.42 -16.55
CA GLY A 90 4.28 -26.70 -16.71
C GLY A 90 3.46 -25.43 -17.04
N ARG A 91 2.14 -25.57 -16.99
CA ARG A 91 1.19 -24.45 -17.15
C ARG A 91 0.90 -23.85 -15.78
N PHE A 92 0.89 -22.52 -15.69
CA PHE A 92 0.57 -21.82 -14.47
C PHE A 92 -0.01 -20.42 -14.72
N ALA A 93 -0.70 -19.86 -13.73
CA ALA A 93 -1.06 -18.46 -13.72
C ALA A 93 -0.18 -17.72 -12.69
N ILE A 94 0.25 -16.51 -13.01
CA ILE A 94 1.09 -15.68 -12.11
C ILE A 94 0.47 -14.32 -11.89
N ALA A 95 0.51 -13.87 -10.64
CA ALA A 95 0.17 -12.51 -10.23
C ALA A 95 1.27 -11.93 -9.33
N THR A 96 1.55 -10.64 -9.47
CA THR A 96 2.62 -9.96 -8.75
C THR A 96 2.18 -8.62 -8.18
N VAL A 97 2.75 -8.27 -7.02
CA VAL A 97 2.80 -6.89 -6.51
C VAL A 97 4.27 -6.50 -6.49
N ALA A 98 4.68 -5.71 -7.48
CA ALA A 98 6.09 -5.45 -7.73
C ALA A 98 6.37 -3.98 -8.04
N LYS A 99 7.58 -3.54 -7.68
CA LYS A 99 8.27 -2.38 -8.21
C LYS A 99 9.66 -2.81 -8.64
N VAL A 100 9.93 -2.71 -9.94
CA VAL A 100 11.18 -3.11 -10.57
C VAL A 100 11.84 -1.86 -11.16
N ASN A 101 12.86 -1.32 -10.48
CA ASN A 101 13.52 -0.09 -10.93
C ASN A 101 14.44 -0.32 -12.14
N ASN A 102 14.93 -1.54 -12.33
CA ASN A 102 15.79 -1.95 -13.44
C ASN A 102 15.03 -2.74 -14.54
N ALA A 103 13.72 -2.48 -14.71
CA ALA A 103 12.90 -3.21 -15.68
C ALA A 103 13.41 -3.10 -17.12
N GLU A 104 13.83 -1.90 -17.54
CA GLU A 104 14.39 -1.67 -18.89
C GLU A 104 15.72 -2.43 -19.07
N GLU A 105 16.60 -2.42 -18.07
CA GLU A 105 17.88 -3.16 -18.08
C GLU A 105 17.62 -4.66 -18.26
N LEU A 106 16.69 -5.23 -17.47
CA LEU A 106 16.32 -6.65 -17.57
C LEU A 106 15.66 -6.99 -18.91
N ALA A 107 14.76 -6.15 -19.42
CA ALA A 107 14.12 -6.36 -20.70
C ALA A 107 15.14 -6.34 -21.84
N HIS A 108 16.08 -5.40 -21.86
CA HIS A 108 17.16 -5.36 -22.85
C HIS A 108 18.05 -6.63 -22.78
N LYS A 109 18.36 -7.09 -21.56
CA LYS A 109 19.11 -8.32 -21.35
C LYS A 109 18.40 -9.54 -21.97
N PHE A 110 17.08 -9.66 -21.78
CA PHE A 110 16.30 -10.77 -22.34
C PHE A 110 16.17 -10.70 -23.86
N LEU A 111 15.89 -9.52 -24.41
CA LEU A 111 15.83 -9.32 -25.85
C LEU A 111 17.16 -9.65 -26.53
N ALA A 112 18.30 -9.27 -25.92
CA ALA A 112 19.63 -9.63 -26.43
C ALA A 112 19.93 -11.14 -26.40
N GLN A 113 19.25 -11.90 -25.54
CA GLN A 113 19.32 -13.36 -25.46
C GLN A 113 18.32 -14.07 -26.41
N GLY A 114 17.60 -13.32 -27.25
CA GLY A 114 16.62 -13.88 -28.18
C GLY A 114 15.27 -14.22 -27.54
N MET A 115 15.05 -13.80 -26.29
CA MET A 115 13.72 -13.87 -25.67
C MET A 115 12.85 -12.71 -26.19
N TYR A 116 11.55 -12.82 -26.00
CA TYR A 116 10.58 -11.81 -26.41
C TYR A 116 9.64 -11.47 -25.26
N LEU A 117 9.10 -10.26 -25.32
CA LEU A 117 8.04 -9.77 -24.44
C LEU A 117 6.78 -9.65 -25.29
N THR A 118 5.69 -10.25 -24.86
CA THR A 118 4.42 -10.36 -25.60
C THR A 118 3.38 -9.35 -25.15
N GLU A 119 3.41 -9.01 -23.88
CA GLU A 119 2.44 -8.10 -23.26
C GLU A 119 2.98 -6.66 -23.28
N PHE A 120 2.50 -5.87 -24.25
CA PHE A 120 2.92 -4.49 -24.44
C PHE A 120 1.74 -3.54 -24.26
N SER A 121 1.39 -3.21 -23.03
CA SER A 121 0.29 -2.31 -22.74
C SER A 121 0.76 -0.86 -22.69
N SER A 122 0.27 -0.02 -23.60
CA SER A 122 0.53 1.42 -23.64
C SER A 122 2.03 1.81 -23.76
N GLY A 123 2.82 0.98 -24.44
CA GLY A 123 4.25 1.24 -24.63
C GLY A 123 5.10 0.99 -23.37
N ILE A 124 4.57 0.32 -22.35
CA ILE A 124 5.24 0.05 -21.09
C ILE A 124 5.48 -1.45 -20.95
N ILE A 125 6.66 -1.83 -20.48
CA ILE A 125 7.01 -3.23 -20.18
C ILE A 125 6.05 -3.74 -19.11
N ASN A 126 5.43 -4.90 -19.37
CA ASN A 126 4.64 -5.61 -18.37
C ASN A 126 5.59 -6.25 -17.35
N ILE A 127 5.53 -5.75 -16.10
CA ILE A 127 6.42 -6.21 -15.03
C ILE A 127 6.16 -7.66 -14.66
N THR A 128 4.90 -8.09 -14.68
CA THR A 128 4.54 -9.47 -14.36
C THR A 128 5.09 -10.44 -15.40
N GLU A 129 5.10 -10.07 -16.70
CA GLU A 129 5.76 -10.84 -17.75
C GLU A 129 7.27 -10.92 -17.52
N LEU A 130 7.92 -9.80 -17.23
CA LEU A 130 9.34 -9.74 -16.93
C LEU A 130 9.73 -10.67 -15.77
N ILE A 131 8.93 -10.66 -14.70
CA ILE A 131 9.10 -11.56 -13.54
C ILE A 131 8.89 -13.03 -13.97
N SER A 132 7.90 -13.32 -14.80
CA SER A 132 7.67 -14.68 -15.30
C SER A 132 8.86 -15.21 -16.10
N LEU A 133 9.52 -14.36 -16.92
CA LEU A 133 10.73 -14.72 -17.64
C LEU A 133 11.92 -15.05 -16.71
N LEU A 134 12.05 -14.33 -15.59
CA LEU A 134 13.06 -14.66 -14.56
C LEU A 134 12.77 -16.03 -13.93
N ILE A 135 11.48 -16.29 -13.63
CA ILE A 135 11.05 -17.56 -13.01
C ILE A 135 11.31 -18.75 -13.93
N VAL A 136 10.94 -18.66 -15.20
CA VAL A 136 11.11 -19.77 -16.13
C VAL A 136 12.58 -20.05 -16.51
N ARG A 137 13.54 -19.26 -16.07
CA ARG A 137 14.97 -19.56 -16.18
C ARG A 137 15.49 -20.50 -15.08
N GLY A 138 14.70 -20.72 -14.03
CA GLY A 138 15.02 -21.70 -13.00
C GLY A 138 14.68 -23.13 -13.45
N LYS A 139 15.32 -24.11 -12.83
CA LYS A 139 14.99 -25.54 -13.04
C LYS A 139 13.66 -25.94 -12.39
N ASP A 140 13.25 -25.17 -11.38
CA ASP A 140 11.98 -25.28 -10.66
C ASP A 140 11.51 -23.87 -10.21
N PHE A 141 10.31 -23.79 -9.63
CA PHE A 141 9.75 -22.50 -9.18
C PHE A 141 10.56 -21.84 -8.07
N VAL A 142 11.22 -22.62 -7.21
CA VAL A 142 12.02 -22.05 -6.10
C VAL A 142 13.24 -21.33 -6.66
N GLU A 143 14.03 -22.01 -7.50
CA GLU A 143 15.19 -21.40 -8.16
C GLU A 143 14.79 -20.22 -9.04
N GLY A 144 13.63 -20.34 -9.75
CA GLY A 144 13.08 -19.24 -10.54
C GLY A 144 12.73 -18.01 -9.71
N ILE A 145 12.13 -18.17 -8.55
CA ILE A 145 11.82 -17.06 -7.63
C ILE A 145 13.11 -16.50 -7.00
N GLU A 146 14.10 -17.33 -6.72
CA GLU A 146 15.43 -16.86 -6.27
C GLU A 146 16.14 -16.01 -7.34
N ASN A 147 15.95 -16.30 -8.65
CA ASN A 147 16.41 -15.42 -9.71
C ASN A 147 15.76 -14.02 -9.60
N VAL A 148 14.44 -13.98 -9.29
CA VAL A 148 13.75 -12.69 -9.06
C VAL A 148 14.37 -11.93 -7.89
N TYR A 149 14.61 -12.60 -6.75
CA TYR A 149 15.24 -11.97 -5.59
C TYR A 149 16.65 -11.43 -5.86
N ARG A 150 17.40 -12.09 -6.72
CA ARG A 150 18.77 -11.71 -7.07
C ARG A 150 18.83 -10.59 -8.13
N GLU A 151 17.94 -10.61 -9.12
CA GLU A 151 18.05 -9.73 -10.28
C GLU A 151 17.18 -8.47 -10.20
N VAL A 152 16.10 -8.49 -9.40
CA VAL A 152 15.18 -7.34 -9.28
C VAL A 152 15.72 -6.31 -8.29
N LYS A 153 15.90 -5.07 -8.76
CA LYS A 153 16.17 -3.91 -7.91
C LYS A 153 14.84 -3.25 -7.51
N GLY A 154 14.35 -3.55 -6.30
CA GLY A 154 13.06 -3.04 -5.83
C GLY A 154 12.37 -3.97 -4.84
N SER A 155 11.11 -4.33 -5.10
CA SER A 155 10.39 -5.36 -4.34
C SER A 155 9.45 -6.15 -5.26
N CYS A 156 9.20 -7.42 -4.92
CA CYS A 156 8.29 -8.27 -5.67
C CYS A 156 7.72 -9.37 -4.78
N SER A 157 6.41 -9.34 -4.51
CA SER A 157 5.66 -10.46 -3.95
C SER A 157 4.86 -11.14 -5.04
N ILE A 158 4.77 -12.46 -5.00
CA ILE A 158 4.35 -13.31 -6.12
C ILE A 158 3.34 -14.34 -5.63
N LEU A 159 2.28 -14.55 -6.42
CA LEU A 159 1.44 -15.75 -6.36
C LEU A 159 1.51 -16.50 -7.68
N ILE A 160 1.71 -17.81 -7.61
CA ILE A 160 1.68 -18.71 -8.77
C ILE A 160 0.64 -19.79 -8.51
N LEU A 161 -0.39 -19.84 -9.35
CA LEU A 161 -1.38 -20.91 -9.36
C LEU A 161 -0.90 -21.99 -10.31
N THR A 162 -0.70 -23.19 -9.78
CA THR A 162 -0.30 -24.39 -10.53
C THR A 162 -1.38 -25.46 -10.42
N GLU A 163 -1.22 -26.56 -11.17
CA GLU A 163 -2.07 -27.75 -11.05
C GLU A 163 -1.97 -28.40 -9.64
N ASP A 164 -0.85 -28.21 -8.93
CA ASP A 164 -0.55 -28.82 -7.62
C ASP A 164 -0.84 -27.90 -6.44
N GLY A 165 -1.39 -26.71 -6.64
CA GLY A 165 -1.67 -25.74 -5.58
C GLY A 165 -1.16 -24.35 -5.87
N ILE A 166 -1.08 -23.51 -4.84
CA ILE A 166 -0.64 -22.13 -4.94
C ILE A 166 0.74 -21.96 -4.31
N ILE A 167 1.70 -21.43 -5.08
CA ILE A 167 3.00 -21.00 -4.54
C ILE A 167 2.89 -19.52 -4.22
N ALA A 168 3.22 -19.16 -2.97
CA ALA A 168 3.27 -17.78 -2.50
C ALA A 168 4.69 -17.43 -2.08
N ALA A 169 5.21 -16.31 -2.57
CA ALA A 169 6.55 -15.84 -2.29
C ALA A 169 6.51 -14.36 -1.90
N ARG A 170 6.96 -14.04 -0.68
CA ARG A 170 7.08 -12.67 -0.21
C ARG A 170 8.38 -12.06 -0.70
N ASP A 171 8.37 -10.76 -0.99
CA ASP A 171 9.58 -10.06 -1.43
C ASP A 171 10.78 -10.30 -0.47
N ALA A 172 12.00 -10.21 -1.03
CA ALA A 172 13.22 -10.61 -0.34
C ALA A 172 13.46 -9.91 1.02
N TRP A 173 12.90 -8.71 1.20
CA TRP A 173 13.02 -7.92 2.42
C TRP A 173 11.72 -7.85 3.24
N GLY A 174 10.64 -8.46 2.77
CA GLY A 174 9.35 -8.44 3.44
C GLY A 174 8.65 -7.08 3.46
N ARG A 175 8.95 -6.17 2.52
CA ARG A 175 8.36 -4.82 2.44
C ARG A 175 6.87 -4.86 2.17
N THR A 176 6.45 -5.78 1.29
CA THR A 176 5.04 -6.04 1.00
C THR A 176 4.58 -7.28 1.74
N PRO A 177 3.44 -7.25 2.43
CA PRO A 177 2.99 -8.36 3.26
C PRO A 177 2.34 -9.47 2.45
N LEU A 178 2.47 -10.71 2.95
CA LEU A 178 1.64 -11.84 2.59
C LEU A 178 1.27 -12.58 3.87
N VAL A 179 -0.04 -12.78 4.08
CA VAL A 179 -0.61 -13.39 5.29
C VAL A 179 -1.33 -14.67 4.90
N LEU A 180 -1.08 -15.75 5.62
CA LEU A 180 -1.78 -17.01 5.48
C LEU A 180 -2.99 -17.05 6.38
N GLY A 181 -4.12 -17.49 5.84
CA GLY A 181 -5.35 -17.76 6.56
C GLY A 181 -5.77 -19.22 6.41
N LYS A 182 -6.39 -19.75 7.44
CA LYS A 182 -6.89 -21.14 7.47
C LYS A 182 -8.33 -21.18 7.97
N LYS A 183 -9.15 -22.00 7.31
CA LYS A 183 -10.43 -22.48 7.82
C LYS A 183 -10.56 -23.97 7.51
N ASP A 184 -11.61 -24.59 7.96
CA ASP A 184 -11.83 -26.02 7.69
C ASP A 184 -11.91 -26.30 6.19
N GLY A 185 -11.06 -27.22 5.72
CA GLY A 185 -10.95 -27.59 4.31
C GLY A 185 -10.45 -26.49 3.37
N ALA A 186 -9.86 -25.37 3.86
CA ALA A 186 -9.36 -24.33 2.98
C ALA A 186 -8.20 -23.51 3.56
N MET A 187 -7.31 -23.07 2.65
CA MET A 187 -6.23 -22.11 2.91
C MET A 187 -6.38 -20.87 2.03
N ALA A 188 -6.00 -19.74 2.59
CA ALA A 188 -5.93 -18.46 1.89
C ALA A 188 -4.54 -17.86 2.03
N VAL A 189 -4.11 -17.08 1.04
CA VAL A 189 -2.99 -16.16 1.12
C VAL A 189 -3.41 -14.81 0.60
N THR A 190 -3.14 -13.73 1.33
CA THR A 190 -3.54 -12.37 0.89
C THR A 190 -2.54 -11.33 1.35
N SER A 191 -2.53 -10.18 0.67
CA SER A 191 -1.76 -9.02 1.09
C SER A 191 -2.26 -8.42 2.41
N GLU A 192 -3.56 -8.55 2.72
CA GLU A 192 -4.19 -8.04 3.93
C GLU A 192 -5.10 -9.06 4.62
N SER A 193 -5.04 -9.12 5.94
CA SER A 193 -5.88 -10.03 6.74
C SER A 193 -7.35 -9.58 6.86
N THR A 194 -7.71 -8.42 6.34
CA THR A 194 -9.04 -7.81 6.51
C THR A 194 -10.20 -8.71 6.05
N ALA A 195 -9.98 -9.49 4.97
CA ALA A 195 -10.98 -10.40 4.43
C ALA A 195 -11.29 -11.59 5.34
N PHE A 196 -10.33 -11.98 6.19
CA PHE A 196 -10.39 -13.25 6.91
C PHE A 196 -11.58 -13.35 7.86
N ALA A 197 -11.87 -12.28 8.61
CA ALA A 197 -12.96 -12.28 9.57
C ALA A 197 -14.33 -12.61 8.91
N ASN A 198 -14.60 -11.99 7.76
CA ASN A 198 -15.89 -12.15 7.07
C ASN A 198 -15.97 -13.42 6.22
N LEU A 199 -14.83 -13.98 5.78
CA LEU A 199 -14.77 -15.22 5.01
C LEU A 199 -14.52 -16.46 5.88
N GLY A 200 -14.46 -16.28 7.21
CA GLY A 200 -14.32 -17.36 8.17
C GLY A 200 -12.91 -17.95 8.31
N TYR A 201 -11.90 -17.24 7.77
CA TYR A 201 -10.50 -17.64 7.96
C TYR A 201 -9.94 -17.08 9.27
N LYS A 202 -9.04 -17.83 9.88
CA LYS A 202 -8.18 -17.37 10.97
C LYS A 202 -6.76 -17.16 10.42
N THR A 203 -6.08 -16.12 10.88
CA THR A 203 -4.66 -15.92 10.55
C THR A 203 -3.86 -17.11 11.05
N GLU A 204 -3.17 -17.79 10.15
CA GLU A 204 -2.33 -18.96 10.43
C GLU A 204 -0.87 -18.55 10.61
N ALA A 205 -0.34 -17.73 9.65
CA ALA A 205 1.04 -17.26 9.68
C ALA A 205 1.23 -16.00 8.84
N TYR A 206 2.32 -15.29 9.10
CA TYR A 206 2.86 -14.23 8.23
C TYR A 206 4.04 -14.81 7.48
N ILE A 207 4.00 -14.81 6.14
CA ILE A 207 5.12 -15.26 5.33
C ILE A 207 6.30 -14.33 5.57
N GLY A 208 7.48 -14.87 5.89
CA GLY A 208 8.69 -14.11 6.19
C GLY A 208 9.34 -13.47 4.94
N PRO A 209 10.35 -12.62 5.11
CA PRO A 209 11.06 -11.98 3.99
C PRO A 209 11.75 -13.03 3.11
N GLY A 210 11.47 -13.02 1.80
CA GLY A 210 12.01 -14.00 0.86
C GLY A 210 11.57 -15.44 1.07
N GLU A 211 10.63 -15.70 1.99
CA GLU A 211 10.07 -17.02 2.21
C GLU A 211 9.17 -17.43 1.03
N ILE A 212 9.25 -18.72 0.68
CA ILE A 212 8.42 -19.33 -0.36
C ILE A 212 7.66 -20.49 0.27
N VAL A 213 6.35 -20.49 0.10
CA VAL A 213 5.46 -21.54 0.59
C VAL A 213 4.57 -22.09 -0.52
N ARG A 214 4.18 -23.34 -0.42
CA ARG A 214 3.14 -23.95 -1.26
C ARG A 214 1.90 -24.23 -0.40
N LEU A 215 0.76 -23.70 -0.81
CA LEU A 215 -0.52 -23.93 -0.19
C LEU A 215 -1.24 -25.11 -0.83
N ARG A 216 -1.87 -25.94 0.03
CA ARG A 216 -2.86 -26.95 -0.30
C ARG A 216 -4.10 -26.73 0.56
N ALA A 217 -5.24 -27.36 0.26
CA ALA A 217 -6.48 -27.12 1.01
C ALA A 217 -6.36 -27.43 2.53
N ASN A 218 -5.52 -28.37 2.90
CA ASN A 218 -5.32 -28.82 4.29
C ASN A 218 -4.19 -28.13 5.04
N GLY A 219 -3.38 -27.30 4.39
CA GLY A 219 -2.23 -26.62 5.01
C GLY A 219 -1.23 -26.06 4.00
N TYR A 220 -0.03 -25.77 4.45
CA TYR A 220 1.04 -25.27 3.60
C TYR A 220 2.38 -25.96 3.89
N GLU A 221 3.25 -25.95 2.90
CA GLU A 221 4.62 -26.46 2.95
C GLU A 221 5.60 -25.32 2.73
N GLN A 222 6.62 -25.20 3.57
CA GLN A 222 7.70 -24.24 3.40
C GLN A 222 8.71 -24.78 2.39
N LEU A 223 8.81 -24.14 1.21
CA LEU A 223 9.76 -24.50 0.16
C LEU A 223 11.12 -23.81 0.34
N ARG A 224 11.12 -22.59 0.87
CA ARG A 224 12.31 -21.80 1.18
C ARG A 224 12.10 -21.07 2.48
N LYS A 225 13.10 -21.15 3.37
CA LYS A 225 13.10 -20.44 4.67
C LYS A 225 13.19 -18.92 4.47
N PRO A 226 12.67 -18.12 5.39
CA PRO A 226 12.79 -16.66 5.33
C PRO A 226 14.25 -16.22 5.47
N ASN A 227 14.56 -15.07 4.91
CA ASN A 227 15.81 -14.37 5.13
C ASN A 227 15.91 -13.88 6.59
N PRO A 228 17.11 -13.74 7.16
CA PRO A 228 17.28 -13.36 8.56
C PRO A 228 16.93 -11.90 8.84
N ARG A 229 16.99 -11.04 7.83
CA ARG A 229 16.69 -9.60 7.94
C ARG A 229 15.38 -9.27 7.23
N LYS A 230 14.61 -8.35 7.79
CA LYS A 230 13.37 -7.83 7.18
C LYS A 230 13.34 -6.29 7.23
N GLN A 231 12.54 -5.72 6.36
CA GLN A 231 12.32 -4.27 6.24
C GLN A 231 10.85 -4.02 5.89
N VAL A 232 9.97 -4.26 6.85
CA VAL A 232 8.52 -4.11 6.66
C VAL A 232 8.19 -2.64 6.43
N CYS A 233 7.42 -2.33 5.40
CA CYS A 233 7.06 -0.94 5.07
C CYS A 233 6.23 -0.31 6.19
N SER A 234 6.71 0.77 6.81
CA SER A 234 5.99 1.51 7.86
C SER A 234 4.65 2.07 7.38
N PHE A 235 4.53 2.38 6.09
CA PHE A 235 3.30 2.89 5.47
C PHE A 235 2.14 1.89 5.44
N LEU A 236 2.38 0.61 5.74
CA LEU A 236 1.31 -0.36 5.95
C LEU A 236 0.40 0.08 7.10
N TRP A 237 0.97 0.58 8.19
CA TRP A 237 0.21 1.09 9.33
C TRP A 237 -0.19 2.56 9.18
N VAL A 238 0.63 3.38 8.55
CA VAL A 238 0.35 4.81 8.38
C VAL A 238 -0.81 5.04 7.42
N TYR A 239 -0.80 4.41 6.24
CA TYR A 239 -1.75 4.74 5.16
C TYR A 239 -2.37 3.54 4.48
N TYR A 240 -1.56 2.56 3.99
CA TYR A 240 -2.07 1.53 3.08
C TYR A 240 -3.06 0.59 3.73
N GLY A 241 -2.77 0.12 4.95
CA GLY A 241 -3.54 -0.91 5.60
C GLY A 241 -4.96 -0.48 5.91
N PHE A 242 -5.90 -1.37 5.64
CA PHE A 242 -7.28 -1.18 6.09
C PHE A 242 -7.32 -1.26 7.62
N PRO A 243 -8.18 -0.49 8.32
CA PRO A 243 -8.19 -0.41 9.79
C PRO A 243 -8.24 -1.76 10.51
N THR A 244 -8.96 -2.74 9.94
CA THR A 244 -9.10 -4.08 10.54
C THR A 244 -7.95 -5.03 10.20
N SER A 245 -7.00 -4.63 9.36
CA SER A 245 -5.86 -5.46 8.98
C SER A 245 -4.80 -5.54 10.08
N CYS A 246 -4.11 -6.69 10.10
CA CYS A 246 -2.93 -6.91 10.93
C CYS A 246 -1.74 -7.28 10.05
N TYR A 247 -0.59 -6.66 10.32
CA TYR A 247 0.70 -6.99 9.72
C TYR A 247 1.70 -7.32 10.81
N GLU A 248 2.46 -8.39 10.66
CA GLU A 248 3.41 -8.85 11.67
C GLU A 248 2.79 -8.98 13.08
N GLY A 249 1.50 -9.32 13.16
CA GLY A 249 0.76 -9.40 14.42
C GLY A 249 0.35 -8.05 15.03
N ARG A 250 0.50 -6.94 14.31
CA ARG A 250 0.16 -5.58 14.77
C ARG A 250 -1.01 -5.01 13.98
N ASN A 251 -2.08 -4.64 14.68
CA ASN A 251 -3.28 -4.09 14.07
C ASN A 251 -3.05 -2.64 13.60
N VAL A 252 -3.63 -2.30 12.45
CA VAL A 252 -3.48 -0.98 11.82
C VAL A 252 -4.16 0.11 12.65
N GLU A 253 -5.41 -0.09 13.05
CA GLU A 253 -6.18 0.93 13.79
C GLU A 253 -5.61 1.17 15.18
N GLU A 254 -5.18 0.10 15.88
CA GLU A 254 -4.51 0.22 17.17
C GLU A 254 -3.22 1.03 17.06
N THR A 255 -2.43 0.79 16.00
CA THR A 255 -1.20 1.57 15.74
C THR A 255 -1.51 3.06 15.52
N ARG A 256 -2.52 3.36 14.69
CA ARG A 256 -2.97 4.75 14.43
C ARG A 256 -3.45 5.43 15.71
N PHE A 257 -4.26 4.72 16.50
CA PHE A 257 -4.74 5.23 17.80
C PHE A 257 -3.57 5.52 18.74
N ASN A 258 -2.64 4.59 18.92
CA ASN A 258 -1.48 4.74 19.80
C ASN A 258 -0.58 5.90 19.36
N CYS A 259 -0.36 6.06 18.05
CA CYS A 259 0.40 7.18 17.49
C CYS A 259 -0.27 8.53 17.83
N GLY A 260 -1.58 8.64 17.59
CA GLY A 260 -2.35 9.82 17.91
C GLY A 260 -2.34 10.14 19.39
N LYS A 261 -2.54 9.13 20.25
CA LYS A 261 -2.52 9.27 21.70
C LYS A 261 -1.19 9.82 22.20
N ALA A 262 -0.08 9.24 21.75
CA ALA A 262 1.25 9.71 22.13
C ALA A 262 1.51 11.16 21.70
N MET A 263 1.03 11.57 20.52
CA MET A 263 1.11 12.96 20.10
C MET A 263 0.22 13.88 20.95
N GLY A 264 -1.00 13.47 21.29
CA GLY A 264 -1.90 14.25 22.12
C GLY A 264 -1.37 14.50 23.55
N GLU A 265 -0.73 13.47 24.14
CA GLU A 265 -0.09 13.55 25.45
C GLU A 265 1.08 14.56 25.50
N GLN A 266 1.81 14.70 24.39
CA GLN A 266 2.97 15.60 24.27
C GLN A 266 2.63 17.00 23.75
N ASP A 267 1.44 17.20 23.21
CA ASP A 267 1.08 18.47 22.60
C ASP A 267 0.58 19.49 23.59
N THR A 268 0.90 20.75 23.32
CA THR A 268 0.52 21.92 24.17
C THR A 268 -0.51 22.83 23.48
N VAL A 269 -0.89 22.53 22.23
CA VAL A 269 -1.84 23.37 21.49
C VAL A 269 -3.22 23.39 22.18
N CYS A 270 -3.81 24.58 22.23
CA CYS A 270 -5.17 24.76 22.77
C CYS A 270 -6.17 24.61 21.59
N ALA A 271 -6.84 23.49 21.50
CA ALA A 271 -7.89 23.21 20.52
C ALA A 271 -9.20 22.79 21.20
N ASP A 272 -10.33 23.16 20.62
CA ASP A 272 -11.66 22.82 21.15
C ASP A 272 -12.04 21.37 20.84
N CYS A 273 -11.52 20.84 19.75
CA CYS A 273 -11.78 19.45 19.33
C CYS A 273 -10.69 18.91 18.40
N ALA A 274 -10.60 17.58 18.34
CA ALA A 274 -9.83 16.87 17.34
C ALA A 274 -10.76 16.28 16.26
N CYS A 275 -10.30 16.24 15.00
CA CYS A 275 -10.97 15.66 13.85
C CYS A 275 -9.96 14.95 12.95
N GLY A 276 -10.32 13.81 12.36
CA GLY A 276 -9.50 13.14 11.36
C GLY A 276 -9.89 13.52 9.94
N VAL A 277 -8.91 13.65 9.06
CA VAL A 277 -9.17 13.64 7.62
C VAL A 277 -9.71 12.25 7.26
N PRO A 278 -10.94 12.17 6.76
CA PRO A 278 -11.54 10.87 6.44
C PRO A 278 -10.88 10.19 5.21
N ASP A 279 -10.57 8.90 5.23
CA ASP A 279 -10.74 7.95 6.34
C ASP A 279 -9.43 7.73 7.11
N SER A 280 -8.28 8.06 6.51
CA SER A 280 -6.91 7.73 6.98
C SER A 280 -6.52 8.36 8.32
N GLY A 281 -6.97 9.60 8.56
CA GLY A 281 -6.66 10.34 9.79
C GLY A 281 -7.57 10.03 10.98
N ILE A 282 -8.63 9.21 10.82
CA ILE A 282 -9.64 9.02 11.88
C ILE A 282 -9.04 8.33 13.11
N GLY A 283 -8.39 7.18 12.95
CA GLY A 283 -7.82 6.44 14.08
C GLY A 283 -6.82 7.26 14.90
N MET A 284 -5.96 8.01 14.19
CA MET A 284 -5.03 8.93 14.82
C MET A 284 -5.76 10.08 15.58
N ALA A 285 -6.81 10.67 15.00
CA ALA A 285 -7.55 11.76 15.64
C ALA A 285 -8.29 11.30 16.90
N VAL A 286 -8.85 10.10 16.88
CA VAL A 286 -9.48 9.48 18.06
C VAL A 286 -8.44 9.27 19.16
N GLY A 287 -7.27 8.74 18.81
CA GLY A 287 -6.15 8.58 19.73
C GLY A 287 -5.66 9.94 20.29
N TYR A 288 -5.49 10.93 19.41
CA TYR A 288 -5.07 12.28 19.82
C TYR A 288 -6.06 12.92 20.80
N ALA A 289 -7.37 12.83 20.50
CA ALA A 289 -8.42 13.32 21.39
C ALA A 289 -8.33 12.69 22.77
N ALA A 290 -8.15 11.37 22.84
CA ALA A 290 -7.97 10.64 24.08
C ALA A 290 -6.69 11.06 24.84
N GLY A 291 -5.56 11.21 24.16
CA GLY A 291 -4.30 11.63 24.77
C GLY A 291 -4.30 13.08 25.25
N ARG A 292 -4.98 13.97 24.52
CA ARG A 292 -5.06 15.41 24.87
C ARG A 292 -6.17 15.74 25.87
N GLY A 293 -7.16 14.84 26.03
CA GLY A 293 -8.34 15.08 26.87
C GLY A 293 -9.34 16.07 26.27
N ILE A 294 -9.44 16.13 24.93
CA ILE A 294 -10.41 16.96 24.21
C ILE A 294 -11.40 16.08 23.43
N PRO A 295 -12.61 16.58 23.07
CA PRO A 295 -13.56 15.79 22.32
C PRO A 295 -13.07 15.50 20.88
N TYR A 296 -13.32 14.28 20.40
CA TYR A 296 -13.30 13.99 18.98
C TYR A 296 -14.62 14.44 18.34
N MET A 297 -14.55 15.23 17.25
CA MET A 297 -15.74 15.73 16.55
C MET A 297 -15.58 15.51 15.05
N ARG A 298 -16.66 15.07 14.38
CA ARG A 298 -16.68 14.93 12.91
C ARG A 298 -16.97 16.28 12.25
N THR A 299 -15.99 17.16 12.27
CA THR A 299 -16.07 18.48 11.61
C THR A 299 -15.99 18.38 10.10
N VAL A 300 -15.53 17.24 9.58
CA VAL A 300 -15.46 16.93 8.14
C VAL A 300 -15.99 15.53 7.90
N ALA A 301 -16.81 15.34 6.87
CA ALA A 301 -17.33 14.05 6.45
C ALA A 301 -16.92 13.75 5.00
N LYS A 302 -16.60 12.49 4.71
CA LYS A 302 -16.35 12.04 3.34
C LYS A 302 -17.67 11.80 2.61
N TYR A 303 -17.78 12.33 1.41
CA TYR A 303 -18.91 12.05 0.53
C TYR A 303 -18.62 10.76 -0.24
N THR A 304 -19.27 9.69 0.14
CA THR A 304 -19.06 8.35 -0.42
C THR A 304 -19.97 7.94 -1.58
N PRO A 305 -21.16 8.54 -1.82
CA PRO A 305 -22.01 8.06 -2.91
C PRO A 305 -21.41 8.38 -4.28
N THR A 306 -21.26 7.36 -5.11
CA THR A 306 -21.29 7.40 -6.58
C THR A 306 -20.08 7.86 -7.40
N TRP A 307 -18.94 8.21 -6.83
CA TRP A 307 -17.78 8.56 -7.65
C TRP A 307 -16.79 7.40 -7.65
N ALA A 308 -16.63 6.74 -8.81
CA ALA A 308 -15.49 5.90 -9.04
C ALA A 308 -14.21 6.72 -8.75
N ARG A 309 -13.17 6.12 -8.16
CA ARG A 309 -11.91 6.80 -7.81
C ARG A 309 -11.28 7.56 -8.98
N SER A 310 -11.64 7.19 -10.19
CA SER A 310 -11.08 7.65 -11.46
C SER A 310 -11.90 8.72 -12.19
N PHE A 311 -13.06 9.14 -11.69
CA PHE A 311 -13.77 10.24 -12.34
C PHE A 311 -12.98 11.53 -12.19
N MET A 312 -12.05 11.75 -13.13
CA MET A 312 -11.25 12.96 -13.28
C MET A 312 -11.74 13.71 -14.52
N PRO A 313 -12.56 14.75 -14.37
CA PRO A 313 -12.95 15.59 -15.51
C PRO A 313 -11.72 16.16 -16.23
N SER A 314 -11.80 16.30 -17.53
CA SER A 314 -10.73 16.87 -18.35
C SER A 314 -10.47 18.35 -18.02
N ASN A 315 -11.47 19.07 -17.52
CA ASN A 315 -11.42 20.48 -17.18
C ASN A 315 -10.92 20.70 -15.73
N GLN A 316 -9.95 21.64 -15.54
CA GLN A 316 -9.37 21.96 -14.24
C GLN A 316 -10.40 22.50 -13.24
N THR A 317 -11.35 23.32 -13.69
CA THR A 317 -12.42 23.88 -12.83
C THR A 317 -13.30 22.77 -12.26
N THR A 318 -13.68 21.81 -13.10
CA THR A 318 -14.48 20.67 -12.67
C THR A 318 -13.67 19.72 -11.79
N ARG A 319 -12.38 19.54 -12.02
CA ARG A 319 -11.48 18.79 -11.12
C ARG A 319 -11.42 19.41 -9.73
N ASN A 320 -11.30 20.73 -9.65
CA ASN A 320 -11.30 21.44 -8.36
C ASN A 320 -12.65 21.31 -7.63
N LEU A 321 -13.75 21.36 -8.38
CA LEU A 321 -15.08 21.14 -7.81
C LEU A 321 -15.24 19.70 -7.26
N VAL A 322 -14.86 18.69 -8.04
CA VAL A 322 -14.90 17.28 -7.62
C VAL A 322 -14.01 17.03 -6.39
N ALA A 323 -12.84 17.68 -6.33
CA ALA A 323 -11.98 17.59 -5.15
C ALA A 323 -12.65 18.20 -3.90
N LYS A 324 -13.33 19.33 -4.04
CA LYS A 324 -14.13 19.95 -2.95
C LYS A 324 -15.32 19.08 -2.52
N MET A 325 -15.96 18.38 -3.45
CA MET A 325 -17.11 17.52 -3.14
C MET A 325 -16.75 16.27 -2.33
N LYS A 326 -15.48 15.83 -2.34
CA LYS A 326 -15.07 14.60 -1.63
C LYS A 326 -15.13 14.75 -0.12
N LEU A 327 -14.88 15.94 0.39
CA LEU A 327 -14.87 16.25 1.82
C LEU A 327 -15.86 17.38 2.09
N ILE A 328 -16.86 17.11 2.89
CA ILE A 328 -17.91 18.08 3.26
C ILE A 328 -17.65 18.54 4.68
N PRO A 329 -17.23 19.81 4.90
CA PRO A 329 -17.13 20.36 6.23
C PRO A 329 -18.51 20.60 6.84
N ASN A 330 -18.62 20.41 8.17
CA ASN A 330 -19.83 20.63 8.93
C ASN A 330 -19.76 22.00 9.61
N ARG A 331 -20.47 22.99 9.04
CA ARG A 331 -20.44 24.38 9.49
C ARG A 331 -20.82 24.52 10.97
N ASP A 332 -21.91 23.86 11.40
CA ASP A 332 -22.44 24.00 12.76
C ASP A 332 -21.45 23.49 13.83
N MET A 333 -20.51 22.63 13.42
CA MET A 333 -19.47 22.09 14.27
C MET A 333 -18.14 22.85 14.17
N LEU A 334 -18.00 23.77 13.22
CA LEU A 334 -16.76 24.51 12.94
C LEU A 334 -16.81 25.95 13.43
N GLU A 335 -17.98 26.60 13.39
CA GLU A 335 -18.09 28.03 13.63
C GLU A 335 -17.53 28.42 15.00
N GLY A 336 -16.55 29.33 15.00
CA GLY A 336 -15.85 29.82 16.17
C GLY A 336 -14.90 28.82 16.86
N LYS A 337 -14.71 27.60 16.31
CA LYS A 337 -13.89 26.56 16.93
C LYS A 337 -12.43 26.61 16.50
N LYS A 338 -11.55 26.31 17.45
CA LYS A 338 -10.15 25.96 17.19
C LYS A 338 -10.09 24.45 16.92
N VAL A 339 -9.91 24.07 15.66
CA VAL A 339 -9.99 22.68 15.22
C VAL A 339 -8.60 22.12 15.04
N LEU A 340 -8.33 20.95 15.64
CA LEU A 340 -7.13 20.18 15.38
C LEU A 340 -7.46 19.02 14.45
N MET A 341 -6.86 19.06 13.26
CA MET A 341 -6.97 18.00 12.25
C MET A 341 -5.83 17.02 12.38
N CYS A 342 -6.12 15.74 12.26
CA CYS A 342 -5.12 14.68 12.09
C CYS A 342 -5.20 14.09 10.70
N ASP A 343 -4.04 13.81 10.08
CA ASP A 343 -3.93 13.10 8.81
C ASP A 343 -2.75 12.13 8.82
N ASP A 344 -2.72 11.21 7.88
CA ASP A 344 -1.66 10.20 7.77
C ASP A 344 -0.32 10.80 7.32
N SER A 345 -0.32 11.60 6.26
CA SER A 345 0.90 12.12 5.62
C SER A 345 0.64 13.37 4.78
N ILE A 346 1.67 14.16 4.52
CA ILE A 346 1.63 15.26 3.55
C ILE A 346 2.57 14.91 2.38
N VAL A 347 1.99 14.65 1.21
CA VAL A 347 2.74 14.40 -0.03
C VAL A 347 2.88 15.71 -0.82
N ARG A 348 1.82 16.12 -1.51
CA ARG A 348 1.80 17.33 -2.37
C ARG A 348 1.37 18.60 -1.64
N GLY A 349 0.60 18.46 -0.57
CA GLY A 349 0.03 19.54 0.21
C GLY A 349 -1.20 20.24 -0.41
N THR A 350 -1.48 20.07 -1.69
CA THR A 350 -2.55 20.79 -2.40
C THR A 350 -3.94 20.51 -1.80
N GLN A 351 -4.24 19.25 -1.50
CA GLN A 351 -5.52 18.85 -0.91
C GLN A 351 -5.71 19.42 0.49
N LEU A 352 -4.67 19.39 1.32
CA LEU A 352 -4.71 19.92 2.69
C LEU A 352 -4.85 21.44 2.71
N SER A 353 -4.18 22.18 1.80
CA SER A 353 -4.35 23.62 1.66
C SER A 353 -5.79 23.99 1.33
N ASN A 354 -6.41 23.28 0.38
CA ASN A 354 -7.82 23.48 0.02
C ASN A 354 -8.76 23.16 1.20
N ASN A 355 -8.45 22.11 1.98
CA ASN A 355 -9.25 21.73 3.14
C ASN A 355 -9.15 22.79 4.25
N ALA A 356 -7.95 23.26 4.61
CA ALA A 356 -7.74 24.31 5.60
C ALA A 356 -8.47 25.61 5.21
N GLN A 357 -8.38 26.01 3.94
CA GLN A 357 -9.11 27.14 3.41
C GLN A 357 -10.62 26.98 3.58
N SER A 358 -11.17 25.80 3.20
CA SER A 358 -12.60 25.52 3.33
C SER A 358 -13.09 25.55 4.77
N LEU A 359 -12.30 25.07 5.72
CA LEU A 359 -12.64 25.14 7.16
C LEU A 359 -12.73 26.59 7.66
N ARG A 360 -11.78 27.44 7.24
CA ARG A 360 -11.80 28.86 7.60
C ARG A 360 -12.98 29.61 6.97
N GLU A 361 -13.29 29.34 5.71
CA GLU A 361 -14.46 29.93 5.02
C GLU A 361 -15.77 29.57 5.71
N LEU A 362 -15.82 28.47 6.44
CA LEU A 362 -16.98 28.01 7.22
C LEU A 362 -16.92 28.38 8.72
N GLY A 363 -15.99 29.26 9.10
CA GLY A 363 -15.99 29.89 10.39
C GLY A 363 -15.07 29.26 11.45
N ALA A 364 -14.17 28.32 11.08
CA ALA A 364 -13.16 27.85 12.02
C ALA A 364 -12.26 29.00 12.45
N ALA A 365 -12.08 29.19 13.76
CA ALA A 365 -11.26 30.26 14.33
C ALA A 365 -9.76 29.97 14.15
N GLU A 366 -9.35 28.74 14.40
CA GLU A 366 -7.98 28.26 14.18
C GLU A 366 -8.04 26.84 13.57
N VAL A 367 -7.04 26.54 12.70
CA VAL A 367 -6.88 25.22 12.07
C VAL A 367 -5.46 24.72 12.35
N HIS A 368 -5.34 23.73 13.20
CA HIS A 368 -4.10 23.06 13.56
C HIS A 368 -4.02 21.71 12.87
N MET A 369 -2.80 21.22 12.55
CA MET A 369 -2.60 19.95 11.88
C MET A 369 -1.56 19.09 12.60
N ARG A 370 -1.86 17.78 12.71
CA ARG A 370 -0.93 16.77 13.24
C ARG A 370 -0.87 15.60 12.26
N ILE A 371 0.34 15.18 11.92
CA ILE A 371 0.62 14.18 10.90
C ILE A 371 1.17 12.91 11.55
N ALA A 372 0.59 11.76 11.19
CA ALA A 372 0.89 10.45 11.78
C ALA A 372 2.29 9.90 11.45
N CYS A 373 3.01 10.52 10.53
CA CYS A 373 4.37 10.10 10.17
C CYS A 373 5.32 11.30 10.12
N PRO A 374 6.63 11.09 10.12
CA PRO A 374 7.62 12.16 9.83
C PRO A 374 7.47 12.73 8.43
N PRO A 375 8.03 13.91 8.12
CA PRO A 375 8.05 14.46 6.78
C PRO A 375 8.65 13.48 5.75
N LEU A 376 8.02 13.40 4.57
CA LEU A 376 8.50 12.57 3.47
C LEU A 376 9.61 13.32 2.73
N VAL A 377 10.87 13.00 3.02
CA VAL A 377 12.03 13.65 2.39
C VAL A 377 12.59 12.83 1.24
N TYR A 378 12.48 11.52 1.31
CA TYR A 378 13.05 10.60 0.31
C TYR A 378 11.96 9.90 -0.49
N ALA A 379 12.10 9.89 -1.83
CA ALA A 379 11.21 9.14 -2.69
C ALA A 379 11.40 7.64 -2.51
N CYS A 380 10.30 6.89 -2.42
CA CYS A 380 10.36 5.45 -2.18
C CYS A 380 10.79 4.68 -3.44
N PRO A 381 11.90 3.91 -3.40
CA PRO A 381 12.32 3.05 -4.50
C PRO A 381 11.74 1.63 -4.43
N PHE A 382 10.98 1.27 -3.39
CA PHE A 382 10.63 -0.12 -3.11
C PHE A 382 9.15 -0.45 -3.36
N VAL A 383 8.25 0.49 -3.12
CA VAL A 383 6.82 0.31 -3.37
C VAL A 383 6.29 1.47 -4.20
N ASN A 384 5.26 1.22 -5.00
CA ASN A 384 4.60 2.29 -5.75
C ASN A 384 3.76 3.13 -4.80
N PHE A 385 4.42 4.09 -4.12
CA PHE A 385 3.81 4.96 -3.13
C PHE A 385 2.88 5.99 -3.77
N SER A 386 3.27 6.54 -4.91
CA SER A 386 2.43 7.42 -5.72
C SER A 386 2.59 7.06 -7.20
N ALA A 387 1.59 7.39 -8.01
CA ALA A 387 1.70 7.30 -9.47
C ALA A 387 2.79 8.23 -10.03
N SER A 388 3.40 9.07 -9.20
CA SER A 388 4.38 10.06 -9.61
C SER A 388 5.76 9.44 -9.75
N LYS A 389 6.34 9.70 -10.91
CA LYS A 389 7.72 9.34 -11.23
C LYS A 389 8.73 10.40 -10.77
N ASN A 390 8.25 11.55 -10.21
CA ASN A 390 9.08 12.70 -9.90
C ASN A 390 9.09 12.96 -8.39
N TYR A 391 10.27 12.95 -7.78
CA TYR A 391 10.49 13.29 -6.37
C TYR A 391 10.05 14.70 -5.98
N LEU A 392 9.97 15.65 -6.95
CA LEU A 392 9.45 17.00 -6.76
C LEU A 392 7.93 17.06 -6.50
N GLU A 393 7.23 15.94 -6.53
CA GLU A 393 5.86 15.89 -6.04
C GLU A 393 5.77 15.96 -4.51
N LEU A 394 6.85 15.64 -3.80
CA LEU A 394 6.94 15.85 -2.36
C LEU A 394 7.06 17.36 -2.08
N ILE A 395 6.16 17.90 -1.25
CA ILE A 395 6.19 19.31 -0.84
C ILE A 395 7.53 19.67 -0.18
N THR A 396 8.08 18.77 0.61
CA THR A 396 9.39 18.87 1.25
C THR A 396 10.50 19.10 0.23
N ARG A 397 10.56 18.24 -0.82
CA ARG A 397 11.59 18.33 -1.86
C ARG A 397 11.47 19.58 -2.71
N ARG A 398 10.26 20.07 -2.97
CA ARG A 398 10.07 21.37 -3.65
C ARG A 398 10.63 22.53 -2.83
N ILE A 399 10.36 22.52 -1.52
CA ILE A 399 10.86 23.55 -0.60
C ILE A 399 12.38 23.47 -0.51
N ILE A 400 12.95 22.29 -0.31
CA ILE A 400 14.41 22.09 -0.21
C ILE A 400 15.09 22.60 -1.49
N LYS A 401 14.58 22.20 -2.68
CA LYS A 401 15.14 22.64 -3.96
C LYS A 401 15.09 24.15 -4.18
N GLU A 402 14.14 24.86 -3.59
CA GLU A 402 14.07 26.32 -3.65
C GLU A 402 15.15 27.00 -2.78
N TRP A 403 15.68 26.29 -1.77
CA TRP A 403 16.56 26.86 -0.75
C TRP A 403 17.98 26.35 -0.76
N ASP A 404 18.18 25.13 -1.26
CA ASP A 404 19.44 24.39 -1.15
C ASP A 404 19.62 23.44 -2.34
N ASP A 405 20.86 22.98 -2.58
CA ASP A 405 21.22 22.08 -3.69
C ASP A 405 21.03 20.59 -3.36
N GLU A 406 20.18 20.27 -2.39
CA GLU A 406 19.90 18.90 -1.96
C GLU A 406 21.07 18.16 -1.28
N GLU A 407 22.17 18.84 -1.01
CA GLU A 407 23.36 18.22 -0.35
C GLU A 407 23.12 17.89 1.14
N HIS A 408 22.13 18.58 1.79
CA HIS A 408 21.88 18.48 3.23
C HIS A 408 20.56 17.79 3.58
N LEU A 409 20.09 16.88 2.74
CA LEU A 409 18.79 16.18 2.95
C LEU A 409 18.64 15.54 4.32
N ALA A 410 19.71 15.00 4.89
CA ALA A 410 19.69 14.38 6.21
C ALA A 410 19.31 15.37 7.33
N GLU A 411 19.72 16.65 7.21
CA GLU A 411 19.37 17.69 8.19
C GLU A 411 17.88 18.04 8.12
N TYR A 412 17.28 18.06 6.91
CA TYR A 412 15.84 18.25 6.73
C TYR A 412 15.01 17.05 7.20
N ALA A 413 15.61 15.87 7.25
CA ALA A 413 14.98 14.65 7.72
C ALA A 413 15.10 14.42 9.25
N THR A 414 15.98 15.18 9.92
CA THR A 414 16.28 15.01 11.35
C THR A 414 15.49 16.01 12.17
N THR A 415 14.56 15.52 12.98
CA THR A 415 13.73 16.34 13.89
C THR A 415 14.59 17.18 14.83
N GLY A 416 14.27 18.47 14.96
CA GLY A 416 14.95 19.41 15.86
C GLY A 416 16.16 20.12 15.26
N THR A 417 16.56 19.82 14.01
CA THR A 417 17.56 20.63 13.30
C THR A 417 16.94 21.96 12.81
N PRO A 418 17.72 23.02 12.67
CA PRO A 418 17.24 24.29 12.11
C PRO A 418 16.62 24.13 10.72
N GLN A 419 17.16 23.24 9.88
CA GLN A 419 16.67 22.95 8.54
C GLN A 419 15.30 22.28 8.58
N TYR A 420 15.13 21.28 9.45
CA TYR A 420 13.83 20.62 9.69
C TYR A 420 12.76 21.62 10.12
N GLU A 421 13.04 22.40 11.17
CA GLU A 421 12.08 23.37 11.72
C GLU A 421 11.70 24.45 10.69
N ARG A 422 12.68 24.98 9.95
CA ARG A 422 12.43 25.91 8.85
C ARG A 422 11.56 25.32 7.76
N MET A 423 11.79 24.07 7.37
CA MET A 423 10.99 23.36 6.36
C MET A 423 9.55 23.14 6.83
N VAL A 424 9.36 22.67 8.07
CA VAL A 424 8.03 22.45 8.66
C VAL A 424 7.25 23.77 8.76
N GLU A 425 7.90 24.86 9.16
CA GLU A 425 7.28 26.19 9.22
C GLU A 425 6.88 26.68 7.83
N GLU A 426 7.70 26.47 6.80
CA GLU A 426 7.32 26.83 5.43
C GLU A 426 6.15 25.97 4.90
N ILE A 427 6.11 24.68 5.22
CA ILE A 427 4.95 23.84 4.90
C ILE A 427 3.69 24.38 5.59
N ARG A 428 3.77 24.70 6.89
CA ARG A 428 2.67 25.29 7.65
C ARG A 428 2.14 26.55 6.95
N ARG A 429 3.05 27.47 6.57
CA ARG A 429 2.71 28.73 5.90
C ARG A 429 2.03 28.51 4.56
N ARG A 430 2.56 27.59 3.72
CA ARG A 430 1.97 27.25 2.40
C ARG A 430 0.59 26.61 2.53
N LEU A 431 0.34 25.87 3.60
CA LEU A 431 -0.94 25.22 3.86
C LEU A 431 -1.93 26.12 4.62
N ASN A 432 -1.54 27.36 4.97
CA ASN A 432 -2.36 28.30 5.74
C ASN A 432 -2.89 27.73 7.04
N LEU A 433 -2.01 27.08 7.82
CA LEU A 433 -2.32 26.47 9.12
C LEU A 433 -1.84 27.36 10.27
N ASP A 434 -2.53 27.31 11.44
CA ASP A 434 -2.08 27.99 12.65
C ASP A 434 -0.93 27.25 13.33
N SER A 435 -0.93 25.92 13.28
CA SER A 435 0.22 25.11 13.67
C SER A 435 0.28 23.78 12.91
N LEU A 436 1.51 23.28 12.71
CA LEU A 436 1.79 21.99 12.10
C LEU A 436 2.82 21.24 12.92
N LYS A 437 2.59 19.97 13.21
CA LYS A 437 3.60 19.06 13.77
C LYS A 437 3.49 17.69 13.11
N TYR A 438 4.64 17.06 12.96
CA TYR A 438 4.77 15.68 12.49
C TYR A 438 5.09 14.75 13.67
N THR A 439 4.71 13.50 13.53
CA THR A 439 5.16 12.43 14.42
C THR A 439 6.67 12.21 14.25
N THR A 440 7.37 11.89 15.32
CA THR A 440 8.79 11.48 15.24
C THR A 440 8.93 10.01 14.83
N ILE A 441 10.11 9.63 14.34
CA ILE A 441 10.43 8.22 14.04
C ILE A 441 10.25 7.34 15.26
N GLU A 442 10.72 7.79 16.44
CA GLU A 442 10.62 7.05 17.70
C GLU A 442 9.16 6.78 18.09
N THR A 443 8.31 7.81 18.00
CA THR A 443 6.89 7.68 18.32
C THR A 443 6.20 6.75 17.35
N LEU A 444 6.49 6.84 16.04
CA LEU A 444 5.94 5.96 15.03
C LEU A 444 6.35 4.49 15.27
N VAL A 445 7.64 4.23 15.44
CA VAL A 445 8.19 2.89 15.69
C VAL A 445 7.59 2.29 16.97
N LYS A 446 7.53 3.06 18.04
CA LYS A 446 6.90 2.64 19.31
C LYS A 446 5.42 2.31 19.13
N SER A 447 4.70 3.07 18.31
CA SER A 447 3.28 2.85 18.05
C SER A 447 3.03 1.59 17.20
N ILE A 448 3.92 1.30 16.23
CA ILE A 448 3.90 0.05 15.45
C ILE A 448 4.22 -1.15 16.36
N GLY A 449 5.19 -1.02 17.26
CA GLY A 449 5.51 -2.03 18.27
C GLY A 449 6.28 -3.25 17.76
N ILE A 450 7.06 -3.11 16.69
CA ILE A 450 8.09 -4.08 16.26
C ILE A 450 9.47 -3.40 16.29
N PRO A 451 10.59 -4.16 16.32
CA PRO A 451 11.92 -3.59 16.35
C PRO A 451 12.18 -2.62 15.20
N GLN A 452 12.86 -1.51 15.45
CA GLN A 452 13.13 -0.47 14.44
C GLN A 452 13.93 -1.00 13.26
N GLU A 453 14.87 -1.91 13.49
CA GLU A 453 15.68 -2.58 12.49
C GLU A 453 14.86 -3.45 11.52
N ASP A 454 13.66 -3.83 11.91
CA ASP A 454 12.72 -4.60 11.10
C ASP A 454 11.78 -3.72 10.26
N ILE A 455 11.80 -2.40 10.45
CA ILE A 455 10.90 -1.44 9.80
C ILE A 455 11.63 -0.66 8.71
N CYS A 456 11.07 -0.59 7.51
CA CYS A 456 11.55 0.31 6.47
C CYS A 456 11.13 1.74 6.76
N LEU A 457 12.09 2.62 7.00
CA LEU A 457 11.93 4.05 7.29
C LEU A 457 12.51 4.95 6.19
N HIS A 458 12.82 4.38 5.04
CA HIS A 458 13.52 5.07 3.93
C HIS A 458 12.84 6.40 3.54
N CYS A 459 11.52 6.46 3.48
CA CYS A 459 10.79 7.68 3.08
C CYS A 459 11.08 8.88 3.99
N PHE A 460 11.47 8.63 5.24
CA PHE A 460 11.68 9.65 6.26
C PHE A 460 13.15 10.05 6.39
N ASN A 461 14.06 9.07 6.51
CA ASN A 461 15.46 9.30 6.88
C ASN A 461 16.50 8.85 5.84
N GLY A 462 16.04 8.32 4.68
CA GLY A 462 16.94 7.84 3.62
C GLY A 462 17.68 6.55 3.97
N SER A 463 17.43 5.95 5.15
CA SER A 463 18.03 4.65 5.51
C SER A 463 17.58 3.62 4.48
N SER A 464 18.51 3.16 3.65
CA SER A 464 18.13 2.31 2.53
C SER A 464 18.63 0.89 2.72
N ALA A 465 17.80 -0.06 2.35
CA ALA A 465 18.21 -1.41 2.12
C ALA A 465 19.19 -1.55 0.93
N PHE A 466 19.46 -0.50 0.14
CA PHE A 466 20.52 -0.53 -0.87
C PHE A 466 21.91 -0.61 -0.25
N THR A 467 22.14 0.10 0.85
CA THR A 467 23.38 -0.10 1.64
C THR A 467 23.50 -1.51 2.19
N LEU A 468 22.37 -2.15 2.53
CA LEU A 468 22.34 -3.54 2.99
C LEU A 468 22.54 -4.54 1.83
N GLU A 469 22.19 -4.18 0.60
CA GLU A 469 22.45 -4.97 -0.61
C GLU A 469 23.93 -4.89 -1.03
N GLU A 470 24.60 -3.77 -0.78
CA GLU A 470 26.04 -3.59 -1.02
C GLU A 470 26.90 -4.33 0.03
N GLU A 471 26.45 -4.40 1.27
CA GLU A 471 27.14 -5.16 2.33
C GLU A 471 27.01 -6.68 2.19
N ASN A 472 26.06 -7.17 1.39
CA ASN A 472 25.84 -8.60 1.15
C ASN A 472 26.37 -9.09 -0.22
N ARG A 473 27.15 -8.27 -0.94
CA ARG A 473 27.91 -8.63 -2.13
C ARG A 473 29.39 -8.86 -1.79
#